data_2dca1ed235b5e001ca64d8e502db2b65
#
_entry.id   2dca1ed235b5e001ca64d8e502db2b65
#
_cell.length_a   1.000
_cell.length_b   1.000
_cell.length_c   1.000
_cell.angle_alpha   90.00
_cell.angle_beta   90.00
_cell.angle_gamma   90.00
#
_symmetry.space_group_name_H-M   'P 1'
#
loop_
_entity.id
_entity.type
_entity.pdbx_description
1 polymer ?
#
loop_
_entity_poly.entity_id
_entity_poly.type
_entity_poly.pdbx_seq_one_letter_code
_entity_poly.pdbx_strand_id
1 'polypeptide(L)'
;MPITLTANYKETLSAVTVEKIEEFLEDDYDLPAILEFIDENSEEDFVNYYEEYVRCGEQIGYEAVDALIEESGIDAINECDERYHGHYHSTAEFAEAFFTEMGEYVPDAIVVDWEATWDRNLYYDFTACNDGSTYCPIHIFRDH
;
A
#
# COMPACT_ATOMS: atom_id res chain seq x y z
N MET A 1 -5.55 -2.94 23.71
CA MET A 1 -6.92 -2.46 23.58
C MET A 1 -6.96 -0.99 23.21
N PRO A 2 -7.54 -0.65 22.07
CA PRO A 2 -7.60 0.74 21.63
C PRO A 2 -8.27 1.69 22.61
N ILE A 3 -9.29 1.22 23.33
CA ILE A 3 -9.99 2.04 24.30
C ILE A 3 -9.08 2.49 25.43
N THR A 4 -8.22 1.58 25.91
CA THR A 4 -7.26 1.90 26.96
C THR A 4 -6.23 2.91 26.47
N LEU A 5 -5.72 2.73 25.25
CA LEU A 5 -4.79 3.66 24.63
C LEU A 5 -5.43 5.02 24.45
N THR A 6 -6.68 5.07 24.00
CA THR A 6 -7.40 6.34 23.79
C THR A 6 -7.47 7.15 25.08
N ALA A 7 -7.68 6.47 26.23
CA ALA A 7 -7.79 7.14 27.52
C ALA A 7 -6.44 7.57 28.08
N ASN A 8 -5.37 6.81 27.83
CA ASN A 8 -4.09 6.96 28.52
C ASN A 8 -2.87 7.12 27.63
N TYR A 9 -3.05 7.48 26.36
CA TYR A 9 -1.92 7.45 25.43
C TYR A 9 -0.75 8.34 25.88
N LYS A 10 -1.03 9.46 26.51
CA LYS A 10 0.05 10.37 26.97
C LYS A 10 0.90 9.76 28.06
N GLU A 11 0.36 8.81 28.81
CA GLU A 11 1.09 8.15 29.88
C GLU A 11 1.73 6.84 29.44
N THR A 12 1.17 6.22 28.39
CA THR A 12 1.57 4.90 27.91
C THR A 12 2.65 4.95 26.85
N LEU A 13 2.58 5.95 25.97
CA LEU A 13 3.47 6.06 24.81
C LEU A 13 4.70 6.94 25.14
N SER A 14 5.75 6.79 24.35
CA SER A 14 6.96 7.58 24.53
C SER A 14 6.72 9.06 24.25
N ALA A 15 7.58 9.91 24.80
CA ALA A 15 7.46 11.37 24.61
C ALA A 15 7.52 11.77 23.14
N VAL A 16 8.36 11.11 22.36
CA VAL A 16 8.49 11.38 20.91
C VAL A 16 7.20 11.06 20.20
N THR A 17 6.59 9.92 20.53
CA THR A 17 5.32 9.50 19.93
C THR A 17 4.19 10.47 20.29
N VAL A 18 4.10 10.86 21.56
CA VAL A 18 3.06 11.80 22.01
C VAL A 18 3.20 13.14 21.30
N GLU A 19 4.42 13.64 21.17
CA GLU A 19 4.67 14.90 20.46
C GLU A 19 4.21 14.81 19.01
N LYS A 20 4.50 13.69 18.35
CA LYS A 20 4.09 13.48 16.97
C LYS A 20 2.57 13.39 16.83
N ILE A 21 1.91 12.71 17.77
CA ILE A 21 0.46 12.66 17.79
C ILE A 21 -0.15 14.05 17.90
N GLU A 22 0.40 14.88 18.79
CA GLU A 22 -0.13 16.23 18.97
C GLU A 22 0.05 17.08 17.71
N GLU A 23 1.16 16.92 16.99
CA GLU A 23 1.35 17.58 15.70
C GLU A 23 0.28 17.16 14.68
N PHE A 24 -0.01 15.88 14.60
CA PHE A 24 -1.04 15.39 13.68
C PHE A 24 -2.43 15.89 14.07
N LEU A 25 -2.74 15.96 15.36
CA LEU A 25 -4.05 16.45 15.81
C LEU A 25 -4.25 17.93 15.46
N GLU A 26 -3.18 18.71 15.38
CA GLU A 26 -3.26 20.09 14.92
C GLU A 26 -3.65 20.17 13.45
N ASP A 27 -3.35 19.12 12.67
CA ASP A 27 -3.67 19.04 11.26
C ASP A 27 -4.96 18.24 11.00
N ASP A 28 -5.80 18.11 12.01
CA ASP A 28 -7.10 17.44 11.94
C ASP A 28 -7.05 15.94 11.69
N TYR A 29 -5.95 15.28 12.02
CA TYR A 29 -5.88 13.83 11.96
C TYR A 29 -6.72 13.21 13.07
N ASP A 30 -7.21 11.99 12.83
CA ASP A 30 -8.11 11.29 13.74
C ASP A 30 -7.34 10.50 14.80
N LEU A 31 -7.53 10.86 16.08
CA LEU A 31 -6.82 10.20 17.18
C LEU A 31 -7.10 8.70 17.27
N PRO A 32 -8.35 8.22 17.19
CA PRO A 32 -8.59 6.79 17.21
C PRO A 32 -7.86 6.04 16.11
N ALA A 33 -7.80 6.59 14.90
CA ALA A 33 -7.08 5.97 13.79
C ALA A 33 -5.58 5.90 14.06
N ILE A 34 -5.01 6.96 14.62
CA ILE A 34 -3.59 7.00 15.00
C ILE A 34 -3.27 5.90 16.01
N LEU A 35 -4.09 5.78 17.05
CA LEU A 35 -3.86 4.79 18.11
C LEU A 35 -4.02 3.37 17.59
N GLU A 36 -4.96 3.14 16.69
CA GLU A 36 -5.12 1.85 16.04
C GLU A 36 -3.88 1.49 15.22
N PHE A 37 -3.36 2.44 14.47
CA PHE A 37 -2.14 2.21 13.69
C PHE A 37 -0.95 1.83 14.59
N ILE A 38 -0.78 2.52 15.71
CA ILE A 38 0.29 2.21 16.67
C ILE A 38 0.11 0.81 17.25
N ASP A 39 -1.13 0.45 17.58
CA ASP A 39 -1.44 -0.86 18.13
C ASP A 39 -1.13 -1.99 17.14
N GLU A 40 -1.44 -1.78 15.87
CA GLU A 40 -1.22 -2.77 14.82
C GLU A 40 0.23 -2.86 14.35
N ASN A 41 0.98 -1.77 14.46
CA ASN A 41 2.35 -1.72 13.97
C ASN A 41 3.34 -1.51 15.12
N SER A 42 3.69 -0.27 15.42
CA SER A 42 4.53 0.08 16.56
C SER A 42 4.61 1.59 16.65
N GLU A 43 5.16 2.10 17.76
CA GLU A 43 5.41 3.54 17.90
C GLU A 43 6.46 4.01 16.90
N GLU A 44 7.51 3.22 16.67
CA GLU A 44 8.55 3.56 15.72
C GLU A 44 7.99 3.68 14.31
N ASP A 45 7.16 2.73 13.90
CA ASP A 45 6.54 2.75 12.58
C ASP A 45 5.59 3.95 12.44
N PHE A 46 4.87 4.29 13.50
CA PHE A 46 4.02 5.47 13.48
C PHE A 46 4.85 6.74 13.23
N VAL A 47 5.91 6.93 14.00
CA VAL A 47 6.74 8.14 13.89
C VAL A 47 7.37 8.24 12.49
N ASN A 48 7.82 7.14 11.94
CA ASN A 48 8.55 7.13 10.67
C ASN A 48 7.68 7.08 9.43
N TYR A 49 6.48 6.48 9.51
CA TYR A 49 5.72 6.16 8.30
C TYR A 49 4.27 6.62 8.28
N TYR A 50 3.70 7.05 9.39
CA TYR A 50 2.27 7.33 9.42
C TYR A 50 1.84 8.43 8.46
N GLU A 51 2.62 9.49 8.33
CA GLU A 51 2.33 10.58 7.41
C GLU A 51 2.27 10.06 5.97
N GLU A 52 3.25 9.25 5.59
CA GLU A 52 3.30 8.67 4.26
C GLU A 52 2.16 7.68 4.05
N TYR A 53 1.86 6.89 5.06
CA TYR A 53 0.75 5.93 5.01
C TYR A 53 -0.58 6.63 4.71
N VAL A 54 -0.88 7.71 5.41
CA VAL A 54 -2.11 8.47 5.21
C VAL A 54 -2.10 9.16 3.85
N ARG A 55 -1.00 9.79 3.49
CA ARG A 55 -0.88 10.47 2.20
C ARG A 55 -1.13 9.52 1.04
N CYS A 56 -0.47 8.38 1.04
CA CYS A 56 -0.64 7.37 0.00
C CYS A 56 -2.04 6.76 0.03
N GLY A 57 -2.56 6.47 1.22
CA GLY A 57 -3.89 5.90 1.38
C GLY A 57 -4.98 6.80 0.81
N GLU A 58 -4.83 8.10 0.94
CA GLU A 58 -5.78 9.06 0.38
C GLU A 58 -5.68 9.17 -1.14
N GLN A 59 -4.51 8.89 -1.69
CA GLN A 59 -4.28 8.94 -3.14
C GLN A 59 -4.69 7.67 -3.86
N ILE A 60 -4.36 6.51 -3.32
CA ILE A 60 -4.56 5.23 -4.02
C ILE A 60 -5.49 4.26 -3.30
N GLY A 61 -5.95 4.62 -2.11
CA GLY A 61 -6.80 3.75 -1.30
C GLY A 61 -5.98 2.97 -0.27
N TYR A 62 -6.53 2.84 0.94
CA TYR A 62 -5.82 2.14 2.01
C TYR A 62 -5.67 0.64 1.75
N GLU A 63 -6.59 0.05 0.98
CA GLU A 63 -6.49 -1.36 0.61
C GLU A 63 -5.20 -1.64 -0.15
N ALA A 64 -4.82 -0.74 -1.06
CA ALA A 64 -3.60 -0.89 -1.84
C ALA A 64 -2.36 -0.74 -0.96
N VAL A 65 -2.34 0.27 -0.09
CA VAL A 65 -1.20 0.50 0.80
C VAL A 65 -1.05 -0.65 1.79
N ASP A 66 -2.15 -1.10 2.38
CA ASP A 66 -2.11 -2.22 3.33
C ASP A 66 -1.62 -3.51 2.67
N ALA A 67 -2.05 -3.76 1.43
CA ALA A 67 -1.59 -4.93 0.68
C ALA A 67 -0.07 -4.85 0.42
N LEU A 68 0.44 -3.66 0.10
CA LEU A 68 1.87 -3.48 -0.10
C LEU A 68 2.66 -3.71 1.18
N ILE A 69 2.15 -3.23 2.31
CA ILE A 69 2.79 -3.44 3.61
C ILE A 69 2.86 -4.93 3.94
N GLU A 70 1.77 -5.64 3.70
CA GLU A 70 1.73 -7.09 3.96
C GLU A 70 2.72 -7.86 3.09
N GLU A 71 2.86 -7.45 1.82
CA GLU A 71 3.76 -8.14 0.89
C GLU A 71 5.22 -7.79 1.10
N SER A 72 5.52 -6.51 1.34
CA SER A 72 6.88 -5.99 1.29
C SER A 72 7.37 -5.30 2.57
N GLY A 73 6.47 -5.07 3.54
CA GLY A 73 6.81 -4.37 4.77
C GLY A 73 6.49 -2.88 4.69
N ILE A 74 6.41 -2.24 5.87
CA ILE A 74 5.99 -0.85 5.94
C ILE A 74 6.98 0.12 5.31
N ASP A 75 8.26 -0.23 5.29
CA ASP A 75 9.28 0.61 4.67
C ASP A 75 9.16 0.67 3.13
N ALA A 76 8.31 -0.17 2.55
CA ALA A 76 8.08 -0.17 1.10
C ALA A 76 7.11 0.92 0.64
N ILE A 77 6.42 1.60 1.55
CA ILE A 77 5.37 2.55 1.17
C ILE A 77 5.87 3.91 0.69
N ASN A 78 7.16 4.18 0.81
CA ASN A 78 7.71 5.47 0.41
C ASN A 78 7.40 5.75 -1.06
N GLU A 79 6.67 6.83 -1.31
CA GLU A 79 6.25 7.24 -2.65
C GLU A 79 5.49 6.16 -3.42
N CYS A 80 4.80 5.26 -2.71
CA CYS A 80 4.10 4.16 -3.38
C CYS A 80 2.96 4.66 -4.27
N ASP A 81 2.36 5.80 -3.97
CA ASP A 81 1.34 6.39 -4.81
C ASP A 81 1.87 6.73 -6.21
N GLU A 82 3.13 7.13 -6.32
CA GLU A 82 3.76 7.42 -7.61
C GLU A 82 4.12 6.15 -8.39
N ARG A 83 4.23 5.03 -7.71
CA ARG A 83 4.59 3.75 -8.32
C ARG A 83 3.39 2.85 -8.58
N TYR A 84 2.20 3.26 -8.15
CA TYR A 84 0.99 2.44 -8.25
C TYR A 84 0.45 2.41 -9.68
N HIS A 85 0.20 1.20 -10.18
CA HIS A 85 -0.33 0.97 -11.53
C HIS A 85 -1.81 0.57 -11.55
N GLY A 86 -2.45 0.49 -10.39
CA GLY A 86 -3.85 0.12 -10.31
C GLY A 86 -4.07 -1.29 -9.79
N HIS A 87 -5.31 -1.74 -9.88
CA HIS A 87 -5.67 -3.07 -9.37
C HIS A 87 -6.33 -3.89 -10.48
N TYR A 88 -6.11 -5.20 -10.42
CA TYR A 88 -6.49 -6.12 -11.49
C TYR A 88 -6.98 -7.43 -10.89
N HIS A 89 -7.66 -8.25 -11.70
CA HIS A 89 -8.08 -9.58 -11.28
C HIS A 89 -6.89 -10.50 -11.06
N SER A 90 -5.83 -10.32 -11.85
CA SER A 90 -4.65 -11.18 -11.82
C SER A 90 -3.45 -10.44 -12.40
N THR A 91 -2.26 -11.01 -12.19
CA THR A 91 -1.04 -10.49 -12.80
C THR A 91 -1.08 -10.64 -14.33
N ALA A 92 -1.76 -11.68 -14.82
CA ALA A 92 -1.95 -11.86 -16.26
C ALA A 92 -2.75 -10.71 -16.87
N GLU A 93 -3.81 -10.27 -16.18
CA GLU A 93 -4.61 -9.13 -16.64
C GLU A 93 -3.78 -7.86 -16.68
N PHE A 94 -2.94 -7.62 -15.67
CA PHE A 94 -2.04 -6.48 -15.69
C PHE A 94 -1.06 -6.56 -16.85
N ALA A 95 -0.47 -7.73 -17.11
CA ALA A 95 0.49 -7.90 -18.19
C ALA A 95 -0.14 -7.54 -19.54
N GLU A 96 -1.35 -8.01 -19.79
CA GLU A 96 -2.07 -7.69 -21.02
C GLU A 96 -2.33 -6.18 -21.13
N ALA A 97 -2.81 -5.57 -20.06
CA ALA A 97 -3.12 -4.13 -20.06
C ALA A 97 -1.82 -3.31 -20.26
N PHE A 98 -0.73 -3.73 -19.64
CA PHE A 98 0.55 -3.03 -19.75
C PHE A 98 1.06 -3.00 -21.19
N PHE A 99 1.07 -4.14 -21.86
CA PHE A 99 1.54 -4.20 -23.24
C PHE A 99 0.57 -3.53 -24.21
N THR A 100 -0.71 -3.56 -23.94
CA THR A 100 -1.72 -2.84 -24.75
C THR A 100 -1.48 -1.33 -24.66
N GLU A 101 -1.22 -0.81 -23.46
CA GLU A 101 -0.94 0.61 -23.26
C GLU A 101 0.35 1.05 -23.96
N MET A 102 1.33 0.15 -24.06
CA MET A 102 2.58 0.44 -24.75
C MET A 102 2.42 0.42 -26.28
N GLY A 103 1.24 0.10 -26.79
CA GLY A 103 0.98 0.04 -28.21
C GLY A 103 1.45 -1.23 -28.89
N GLU A 104 1.75 -2.27 -28.11
CA GLU A 104 2.14 -3.55 -28.68
C GLU A 104 0.94 -4.22 -29.33
N TYR A 105 1.13 -4.65 -30.57
CA TYR A 105 0.06 -5.30 -31.32
C TYR A 105 0.24 -6.81 -31.30
N VAL A 106 -0.84 -7.53 -30.94
CA VAL A 106 -0.87 -8.99 -30.99
C VAL A 106 -1.90 -9.40 -32.06
N PRO A 107 -1.47 -10.08 -33.13
CA PRO A 107 -2.41 -10.56 -34.13
C PRO A 107 -3.44 -11.53 -33.52
N ASP A 108 -4.67 -11.49 -34.06
CA ASP A 108 -5.76 -12.33 -33.56
C ASP A 108 -5.45 -13.83 -33.57
N ALA A 109 -4.59 -14.25 -34.49
CA ALA A 109 -4.22 -15.67 -34.60
C ALA A 109 -3.20 -16.12 -33.54
N ILE A 110 -2.65 -15.18 -32.78
CA ILE A 110 -1.64 -15.47 -31.76
C ILE A 110 -2.31 -15.49 -30.38
N VAL A 111 -2.07 -16.56 -29.64
CA VAL A 111 -2.51 -16.64 -28.24
C VAL A 111 -1.31 -16.32 -27.35
N VAL A 112 -1.44 -15.33 -26.49
CA VAL A 112 -0.36 -14.93 -25.59
C VAL A 112 -0.65 -15.50 -24.20
N ASP A 113 0.35 -16.12 -23.60
CA ASP A 113 0.30 -16.54 -22.20
C ASP A 113 0.73 -15.36 -21.33
N TRP A 114 -0.25 -14.57 -20.90
CA TRP A 114 0.02 -13.35 -20.12
C TRP A 114 0.57 -13.64 -18.73
N GLU A 115 0.21 -14.79 -18.15
CA GLU A 115 0.78 -15.19 -16.86
C GLU A 115 2.27 -15.47 -17.01
N ALA A 116 2.68 -16.18 -18.07
CA ALA A 116 4.10 -16.40 -18.35
C ALA A 116 4.83 -15.08 -18.66
N THR A 117 4.14 -14.15 -19.32
CA THR A 117 4.70 -12.82 -19.61
C THR A 117 5.01 -12.07 -18.31
N TRP A 118 4.09 -12.13 -17.35
CA TRP A 118 4.34 -11.56 -16.04
C TRP A 118 5.55 -12.22 -15.38
N ASP A 119 5.55 -13.55 -15.30
CA ASP A 119 6.59 -14.29 -14.60
C ASP A 119 7.99 -14.08 -15.18
N ARG A 120 8.08 -13.91 -16.48
CA ARG A 120 9.38 -13.85 -17.16
C ARG A 120 9.88 -12.44 -17.41
N ASN A 121 8.97 -11.48 -17.55
CA ASN A 121 9.35 -10.12 -17.98
C ASN A 121 9.01 -9.05 -16.98
N LEU A 122 7.84 -9.09 -16.37
CA LEU A 122 7.35 -8.00 -15.52
C LEU A 122 7.63 -8.21 -14.04
N TYR A 123 7.72 -9.43 -13.60
CA TYR A 123 7.92 -9.79 -12.20
C TYR A 123 9.12 -9.06 -11.58
N TYR A 124 10.16 -8.81 -12.36
CA TYR A 124 11.40 -8.20 -11.88
C TYR A 124 11.29 -6.69 -11.67
N ASP A 125 10.33 -6.06 -12.31
CA ASP A 125 10.17 -4.60 -12.26
C ASP A 125 8.95 -4.15 -11.49
N PHE A 126 8.07 -5.07 -11.11
CA PHE A 126 6.82 -4.77 -10.44
C PHE A 126 6.58 -5.70 -9.27
N THR A 127 5.83 -5.22 -8.29
CA THR A 127 5.39 -6.01 -7.15
C THR A 127 3.88 -6.15 -7.20
N ALA A 128 3.38 -7.38 -7.08
CA ALA A 128 1.95 -7.67 -7.03
C ALA A 128 1.54 -7.95 -5.59
N CYS A 129 0.55 -7.23 -5.11
CA CYS A 129 0.06 -7.32 -3.73
C CYS A 129 -1.42 -7.69 -3.74
N ASN A 130 -1.79 -8.75 -3.01
CA ASN A 130 -3.16 -9.24 -2.95
C ASN A 130 -3.85 -8.69 -1.69
N ASP A 131 -4.97 -7.98 -1.85
CA ASP A 131 -5.70 -7.41 -0.71
C ASP A 131 -6.75 -8.35 -0.12
N GLY A 132 -6.87 -9.55 -0.67
CA GLY A 132 -7.81 -10.56 -0.17
C GLY A 132 -9.25 -10.38 -0.62
N SER A 133 -9.55 -9.37 -1.42
CA SER A 133 -10.91 -9.16 -1.91
C SER A 133 -11.25 -10.13 -3.04
N THR A 134 -12.53 -10.21 -3.41
CA THR A 134 -12.98 -11.09 -4.47
C THR A 134 -12.98 -10.42 -5.85
N TYR A 135 -12.89 -9.10 -5.88
CA TYR A 135 -12.91 -8.35 -7.14
C TYR A 135 -11.67 -7.50 -7.25
N CYS A 136 -10.89 -7.73 -8.31
CA CYS A 136 -9.64 -7.02 -8.59
C CYS A 136 -8.72 -6.91 -7.37
N PRO A 137 -8.36 -8.05 -6.73
CA PRO A 137 -7.59 -8.01 -5.48
C PRO A 137 -6.10 -7.72 -5.66
N ILE A 138 -5.60 -7.73 -6.89
CA ILE A 138 -4.16 -7.61 -7.16
C ILE A 138 -3.81 -6.15 -7.44
N HIS A 139 -3.04 -5.56 -6.53
CA HIS A 139 -2.51 -4.20 -6.68
C HIS A 139 -1.09 -4.28 -7.20
N ILE A 140 -0.78 -3.48 -8.21
CA ILE A 140 0.53 -3.52 -8.87
C ILE A 140 1.28 -2.22 -8.58
N PHE A 141 2.51 -2.38 -8.11
CA PHE A 141 3.43 -1.27 -7.85
C PHE A 141 4.71 -1.48 -8.65
N ARG A 142 5.20 -0.41 -9.24
CA ARG A 142 6.51 -0.47 -9.89
C ARG A 142 7.58 -0.46 -8.80
N ASP A 143 8.62 -1.26 -8.96
CA ASP A 143 9.76 -1.26 -8.06
C ASP A 143 10.67 -0.06 -8.35
N HIS A 144 11.45 0.31 -7.38
CA HIS A 144 12.41 1.42 -7.54
C HIS A 144 13.57 1.07 -8.45
#